data_3d49ed351a69cb1d4d4868ba48c6e008
#
_entry.id   3d49ed351a69cb1d4d4868ba48c6e008
#
_cell.length_a   1.000
_cell.length_b   1.000
_cell.length_c   1.000
_cell.angle_alpha   90.00
_cell.angle_beta   90.00
_cell.angle_gamma   90.00
#
_symmetry.space_group_name_H-M   'P 1'
#
loop_
_entity.id
_entity.type
_entity.pdbx_description
1 polymer ?
#
loop_
_entity_poly.entity_id
_entity_poly.type
_entity_poly.pdbx_seq_one_letter_code
_entity_poly.pdbx_strand_id
1 'polypeptide(L)'
;NGGTPLVVSENEQIKGVIELQDIIKTGIRERFERLRRMGVKTVMVTGDNPLTAKYIAEQAGVDDFIAEARPEDKLEYIRREQQSGKLVAMMGDGTNDAPALNFANVGLSMGSGTSVAKDASDITLLDDSFASIATAVMWGRSLYRNIQRFVLFQLTINFAAIIVVFVGSIFGTEMPLTVVQILWVNIIMDTFAALAMASLPPNPAVMNEPPRPKDEFIITPAMARTIFTCGTIFVGVLLGMLFYWRATTGAPNLEQLTVFFSVFVFLQFWNMFNAKGFEACHSVLHDLRGSRTFFLVLLLIAVGQVLIVEFGGPVFRTTPLTWVQWLEVIGYTSLIAILGDVVRSIRRRIRPRPGCR
;
A
#
# COMPACT_ATOMS: atom_id res chain seq x y z
N ASN A 1 -42.85 -15.73 -6.79
CA ASN A 1 -42.50 -14.46 -6.10
C ASN A 1 -41.27 -14.58 -5.18
N GLY A 2 -40.70 -15.79 -4.95
CA GLY A 2 -39.49 -16.00 -4.14
C GLY A 2 -39.71 -16.02 -2.62
N GLY A 3 -40.93 -15.90 -2.15
CA GLY A 3 -41.28 -16.03 -0.74
C GLY A 3 -41.59 -17.46 -0.34
N THR A 4 -41.37 -17.79 0.94
CA THR A 4 -41.73 -19.07 1.54
C THR A 4 -43.15 -18.98 2.11
N PRO A 5 -44.15 -19.68 1.54
CA PRO A 5 -45.51 -19.63 2.06
C PRO A 5 -45.66 -20.52 3.30
N LEU A 6 -46.15 -19.96 4.39
CA LEU A 6 -46.59 -20.66 5.57
C LEU A 6 -48.12 -20.70 5.61
N VAL A 7 -48.71 -21.87 5.53
CA VAL A 7 -50.16 -22.06 5.61
C VAL A 7 -50.61 -22.12 7.06
N VAL A 8 -51.54 -21.26 7.44
CA VAL A 8 -52.14 -21.26 8.76
C VAL A 8 -53.49 -21.93 8.67
N SER A 9 -53.70 -23.00 9.45
CA SER A 9 -54.97 -23.71 9.53
C SER A 9 -55.48 -23.79 10.96
N GLU A 10 -56.78 -23.76 11.13
CA GLU A 10 -57.48 -23.97 12.39
C GLU A 10 -58.69 -24.92 12.15
N ASN A 11 -58.79 -25.97 12.92
CA ASN A 11 -59.87 -26.99 12.79
C ASN A 11 -59.97 -27.52 11.33
N GLU A 12 -58.84 -27.89 10.72
CA GLU A 12 -58.73 -28.42 9.34
C GLU A 12 -59.15 -27.41 8.24
N GLN A 13 -59.43 -26.16 8.60
CA GLN A 13 -59.72 -25.10 7.62
C GLN A 13 -58.54 -24.16 7.47
N ILE A 14 -58.15 -23.92 6.22
CA ILE A 14 -57.10 -22.94 5.91
C ILE A 14 -57.63 -21.55 6.22
N LYS A 15 -56.98 -20.83 7.15
CA LYS A 15 -57.35 -19.48 7.56
C LYS A 15 -56.58 -18.41 6.76
N GLY A 16 -55.41 -18.77 6.27
CA GLY A 16 -54.61 -17.83 5.48
C GLY A 16 -53.22 -18.39 5.14
N VAL A 17 -52.46 -17.58 4.38
CA VAL A 17 -51.09 -17.87 4.02
C VAL A 17 -50.24 -16.66 4.47
N ILE A 18 -49.17 -16.93 5.21
CA ILE A 18 -48.14 -15.93 5.55
C ILE A 18 -47.01 -16.15 4.57
N GLU A 19 -46.70 -15.15 3.77
CA GLU A 19 -45.53 -15.17 2.90
C GLU A 19 -44.34 -14.57 3.64
N LEU A 20 -43.30 -15.38 3.87
CA LEU A 20 -42.01 -14.92 4.39
C LEU A 20 -41.13 -14.60 3.20
N GLN A 21 -40.68 -13.35 3.14
CA GLN A 21 -39.80 -12.87 2.08
C GLN A 21 -38.63 -12.15 2.67
N ASP A 22 -37.43 -12.51 2.22
CA ASP A 22 -36.21 -11.78 2.59
C ASP A 22 -36.15 -10.42 1.91
N ILE A 23 -35.87 -9.40 2.70
CA ILE A 23 -35.74 -8.04 2.19
C ILE A 23 -34.25 -7.78 1.89
N ILE A 24 -33.96 -7.55 0.62
CA ILE A 24 -32.63 -7.17 0.18
C ILE A 24 -32.35 -5.74 0.60
N LYS A 25 -31.21 -5.52 1.29
CA LYS A 25 -30.78 -4.17 1.69
C LYS A 25 -30.59 -3.28 0.47
N THR A 26 -31.10 -2.06 0.54
CA THR A 26 -31.00 -1.05 -0.55
C THR A 26 -29.55 -0.79 -0.94
N GLY A 27 -29.29 -0.66 -2.25
CA GLY A 27 -27.96 -0.35 -2.80
C GLY A 27 -26.99 -1.52 -2.88
N ILE A 28 -27.40 -2.75 -2.57
CA ILE A 28 -26.51 -3.92 -2.62
C ILE A 28 -26.07 -4.25 -4.05
N ARG A 29 -26.98 -4.09 -5.02
CA ARG A 29 -26.73 -4.34 -6.44
C ARG A 29 -25.62 -3.44 -7.00
N GLU A 30 -25.64 -2.15 -6.70
CA GLU A 30 -24.57 -1.23 -7.13
C GLU A 30 -23.20 -1.61 -6.55
N ARG A 31 -23.19 -2.20 -5.35
CA ARG A 31 -21.96 -2.65 -4.68
C ARG A 31 -21.40 -3.89 -5.33
N PHE A 32 -22.23 -4.88 -5.70
CA PHE A 32 -21.78 -6.04 -6.46
C PHE A 32 -21.32 -5.65 -7.87
N GLU A 33 -21.99 -4.70 -8.53
CA GLU A 33 -21.51 -4.16 -9.80
C GLU A 33 -20.13 -3.49 -9.66
N ARG A 34 -19.88 -2.82 -8.55
CA ARG A 34 -18.58 -2.22 -8.28
C ARG A 34 -17.51 -3.28 -8.06
N LEU A 35 -17.80 -4.36 -7.31
CA LEU A 35 -16.90 -5.50 -7.15
C LEU A 35 -16.62 -6.19 -8.50
N ARG A 36 -17.64 -6.37 -9.33
CA ARG A 36 -17.49 -6.92 -10.67
C ARG A 36 -16.59 -6.10 -11.57
N ARG A 37 -16.70 -4.75 -11.52
CA ARG A 37 -15.79 -3.86 -12.25
C ARG A 37 -14.34 -3.99 -11.81
N MET A 38 -14.10 -4.39 -10.57
CA MET A 38 -12.76 -4.67 -10.03
C MET A 38 -12.26 -6.07 -10.39
N GLY A 39 -13.02 -6.86 -11.15
CA GLY A 39 -12.68 -8.24 -11.50
C GLY A 39 -12.94 -9.26 -10.38
N VAL A 40 -13.74 -8.91 -9.37
CA VAL A 40 -14.14 -9.83 -8.30
C VAL A 40 -15.45 -10.50 -8.69
N LYS A 41 -15.46 -11.82 -8.82
CA LYS A 41 -16.67 -12.63 -8.99
C LYS A 41 -17.37 -12.79 -7.64
N THR A 42 -18.69 -12.56 -7.61
CA THR A 42 -19.53 -12.72 -6.42
C THR A 42 -20.43 -13.93 -6.57
N VAL A 43 -20.43 -14.82 -5.57
CA VAL A 43 -21.24 -16.03 -5.56
C VAL A 43 -22.03 -16.08 -4.26
N MET A 44 -23.34 -16.21 -4.36
CA MET A 44 -24.21 -16.42 -3.21
C MET A 44 -24.31 -17.92 -2.91
N VAL A 45 -24.06 -18.31 -1.66
CA VAL A 45 -24.17 -19.70 -1.21
C VAL A 45 -25.19 -19.75 -0.08
N THR A 46 -26.32 -20.40 -0.32
CA THR A 46 -27.44 -20.44 0.62
C THR A 46 -27.99 -21.85 0.79
N GLY A 47 -28.56 -22.09 1.97
CA GLY A 47 -29.33 -23.33 2.22
C GLY A 47 -30.77 -23.32 1.66
N ASP A 48 -31.21 -22.19 1.08
CA ASP A 48 -32.57 -22.06 0.51
C ASP A 48 -32.76 -22.92 -0.72
N ASN A 49 -34.04 -23.14 -1.06
CA ASN A 49 -34.38 -23.83 -2.27
C ASN A 49 -33.97 -23.04 -3.54
N PRO A 50 -33.79 -23.72 -4.70
CA PRO A 50 -33.26 -23.09 -5.90
C PRO A 50 -34.10 -21.93 -6.44
N LEU A 51 -35.43 -21.94 -6.24
CA LEU A 51 -36.33 -20.87 -6.71
C LEU A 51 -36.11 -19.57 -5.88
N THR A 52 -36.08 -19.71 -4.57
CA THR A 52 -35.80 -18.57 -3.65
C THR A 52 -34.40 -18.06 -3.87
N ALA A 53 -33.40 -18.93 -3.93
CA ALA A 53 -32.01 -18.58 -4.17
C ALA A 53 -31.84 -17.82 -5.49
N LYS A 54 -32.44 -18.27 -6.57
CA LYS A 54 -32.43 -17.62 -7.88
C LYS A 54 -33.01 -16.20 -7.80
N TYR A 55 -34.19 -16.08 -7.19
CA TYR A 55 -34.88 -14.79 -7.05
C TYR A 55 -34.01 -13.78 -6.28
N ILE A 56 -33.44 -14.17 -5.13
CA ILE A 56 -32.59 -13.33 -4.33
C ILE A 56 -31.30 -12.96 -5.09
N ALA A 57 -30.68 -13.91 -5.79
CA ALA A 57 -29.48 -13.72 -6.57
C ALA A 57 -29.68 -12.69 -7.71
N GLU A 58 -30.78 -12.79 -8.44
CA GLU A 58 -31.17 -11.85 -9.51
C GLU A 58 -31.43 -10.44 -8.96
N GLN A 59 -32.11 -10.34 -7.84
CA GLN A 59 -32.39 -9.06 -7.18
C GLN A 59 -31.12 -8.40 -6.62
N ALA A 60 -30.27 -9.20 -5.96
CA ALA A 60 -28.99 -8.73 -5.41
C ALA A 60 -27.98 -8.40 -6.51
N GLY A 61 -28.10 -9.05 -7.68
CA GLY A 61 -27.20 -8.85 -8.81
C GLY A 61 -25.84 -9.53 -8.64
N VAL A 62 -25.79 -10.67 -7.92
CA VAL A 62 -24.58 -11.51 -7.84
C VAL A 62 -24.31 -12.21 -9.17
N ASP A 63 -23.07 -12.68 -9.37
CA ASP A 63 -22.65 -13.30 -10.63
C ASP A 63 -23.12 -14.77 -10.76
N ASP A 64 -23.29 -15.44 -9.59
CA ASP A 64 -23.64 -16.86 -9.55
C ASP A 64 -24.28 -17.18 -8.18
N PHE A 65 -24.94 -18.35 -8.07
CA PHE A 65 -25.48 -18.80 -6.80
C PHE A 65 -25.44 -20.33 -6.67
N ILE A 66 -25.39 -20.81 -5.42
CA ILE A 66 -25.48 -22.21 -5.04
C ILE A 66 -26.60 -22.31 -4.01
N ALA A 67 -27.64 -23.08 -4.34
CA ALA A 67 -28.79 -23.32 -3.48
C ALA A 67 -28.64 -24.66 -2.74
N GLU A 68 -29.46 -24.88 -1.69
CA GLU A 68 -29.48 -26.09 -0.87
C GLU A 68 -28.09 -26.49 -0.35
N ALA A 69 -27.18 -25.53 -0.19
CA ALA A 69 -25.79 -25.77 0.22
C ALA A 69 -25.73 -26.16 1.69
N ARG A 70 -25.06 -27.26 1.98
CA ARG A 70 -24.67 -27.67 3.32
C ARG A 70 -23.32 -26.97 3.71
N PRO A 71 -22.98 -26.98 4.99
CA PRO A 71 -21.67 -26.39 5.42
C PRO A 71 -20.48 -27.03 4.68
N GLU A 72 -20.55 -28.35 4.41
CA GLU A 72 -19.51 -29.08 3.69
C GLU A 72 -19.37 -28.61 2.23
N ASP A 73 -20.50 -28.32 1.57
CA ASP A 73 -20.55 -27.88 0.18
C ASP A 73 -19.90 -26.49 0.04
N LYS A 74 -20.09 -25.61 1.05
CA LYS A 74 -19.43 -24.30 1.13
C LYS A 74 -17.91 -24.47 1.17
N LEU A 75 -17.42 -25.36 2.02
CA LEU A 75 -15.99 -25.63 2.17
C LEU A 75 -15.39 -26.23 0.89
N GLU A 76 -16.08 -27.17 0.27
CA GLU A 76 -15.64 -27.82 -0.96
C GLU A 76 -15.58 -26.83 -2.13
N TYR A 77 -16.57 -25.93 -2.23
CA TYR A 77 -16.56 -24.85 -3.22
C TYR A 77 -15.34 -23.95 -3.06
N ILE A 78 -15.05 -23.49 -1.84
CA ILE A 78 -13.88 -22.66 -1.55
C ILE A 78 -12.59 -23.41 -1.95
N ARG A 79 -12.48 -24.67 -1.57
CA ARG A 79 -11.32 -25.52 -1.86
C ARG A 79 -11.08 -25.66 -3.36
N ARG A 80 -12.12 -25.88 -4.12
CA ARG A 80 -12.07 -25.99 -5.59
C ARG A 80 -11.61 -24.68 -6.24
N GLU A 81 -12.15 -23.55 -5.81
CA GLU A 81 -11.75 -22.24 -6.35
C GLU A 81 -10.29 -21.90 -5.99
N GLN A 82 -9.85 -22.24 -4.78
CA GLN A 82 -8.44 -22.06 -4.37
C GLN A 82 -7.48 -22.96 -5.15
N GLN A 83 -7.86 -24.23 -5.43
CA GLN A 83 -7.06 -25.14 -6.26
C GLN A 83 -6.94 -24.64 -7.71
N SER A 84 -7.91 -23.88 -8.20
CA SER A 84 -7.82 -23.21 -9.50
C SER A 84 -6.94 -21.96 -9.50
N GLY A 85 -6.24 -21.66 -8.39
CA GLY A 85 -5.34 -20.53 -8.26
C GLY A 85 -6.01 -19.21 -7.87
N LYS A 86 -7.31 -19.23 -7.52
CA LYS A 86 -8.05 -18.02 -7.12
C LYS A 86 -7.92 -17.75 -5.63
N LEU A 87 -7.97 -16.49 -5.26
CA LEU A 87 -8.14 -16.05 -3.88
C LEU A 87 -9.63 -15.94 -3.57
N VAL A 88 -10.06 -16.55 -2.48
CA VAL A 88 -11.46 -16.61 -2.06
C VAL A 88 -11.64 -15.84 -0.75
N ALA A 89 -12.56 -14.89 -0.75
CA ALA A 89 -13.10 -14.30 0.46
C ALA A 89 -14.46 -14.94 0.76
N MET A 90 -14.67 -15.39 2.01
CA MET A 90 -15.95 -15.93 2.49
C MET A 90 -16.57 -14.95 3.49
N MET A 91 -17.85 -14.70 3.36
CA MET A 91 -18.61 -13.92 4.32
C MET A 91 -19.75 -14.76 4.89
N GLY A 92 -19.89 -14.75 6.21
CA GLY A 92 -20.93 -15.46 6.93
C GLY A 92 -21.15 -14.89 8.33
N ASP A 93 -22.27 -15.21 8.95
CA ASP A 93 -22.68 -14.73 10.28
C ASP A 93 -23.07 -15.86 11.24
N GLY A 94 -23.27 -17.06 10.71
CA GLY A 94 -23.70 -18.24 11.45
C GLY A 94 -22.55 -19.11 11.97
N THR A 95 -22.85 -19.89 13.01
CA THR A 95 -21.91 -20.89 13.53
C THR A 95 -21.53 -21.94 12.47
N ASN A 96 -22.44 -22.23 11.57
CA ASN A 96 -22.23 -23.19 10.47
C ASN A 96 -21.25 -22.67 9.39
N ASP A 97 -21.01 -21.36 9.36
CA ASP A 97 -20.07 -20.73 8.43
C ASP A 97 -18.62 -20.76 8.94
N ALA A 98 -18.41 -21.00 10.22
CA ALA A 98 -17.09 -20.93 10.84
C ALA A 98 -16.00 -21.77 10.15
N PRO A 99 -16.26 -23.04 9.74
CA PRO A 99 -15.26 -23.81 9.00
C PRO A 99 -14.90 -23.20 7.64
N ALA A 100 -15.89 -22.65 6.93
CA ALA A 100 -15.69 -21.99 5.64
C ALA A 100 -14.98 -20.62 5.78
N LEU A 101 -15.33 -19.86 6.81
CA LEU A 101 -14.65 -18.60 7.16
C LEU A 101 -13.18 -18.80 7.45
N ASN A 102 -12.84 -19.77 8.28
CA ASN A 102 -11.45 -20.09 8.65
C ASN A 102 -10.64 -20.65 7.47
N PHE A 103 -11.29 -21.37 6.57
CA PHE A 103 -10.61 -22.00 5.43
C PHE A 103 -10.41 -21.05 4.25
N ALA A 104 -11.21 -20.01 4.12
CA ALA A 104 -11.09 -19.01 3.08
C ALA A 104 -9.74 -18.27 3.19
N ASN A 105 -9.29 -17.62 2.10
CA ASN A 105 -8.10 -16.76 2.16
C ASN A 105 -8.37 -15.50 2.99
N VAL A 106 -9.63 -15.06 3.06
CA VAL A 106 -10.10 -14.00 3.94
C VAL A 106 -11.51 -14.36 4.41
N GLY A 107 -11.68 -14.57 5.70
CA GLY A 107 -12.96 -14.75 6.36
C GLY A 107 -13.51 -13.40 6.85
N LEU A 108 -14.77 -13.11 6.53
CA LEU A 108 -15.47 -11.90 6.94
C LEU A 108 -16.71 -12.27 7.75
N SER A 109 -16.88 -11.73 8.96
CA SER A 109 -18.10 -11.89 9.75
C SER A 109 -18.85 -10.58 9.92
N MET A 110 -20.16 -10.68 10.19
CA MET A 110 -20.99 -9.54 10.56
C MET A 110 -20.84 -9.24 12.06
N GLY A 111 -20.97 -7.98 12.47
CA GLY A 111 -20.99 -7.55 13.85
C GLY A 111 -22.12 -8.17 14.66
N SER A 112 -23.28 -8.39 14.04
CA SER A 112 -24.44 -9.12 14.56
C SER A 112 -24.28 -10.65 14.53
N GLY A 113 -23.24 -11.19 13.85
CA GLY A 113 -22.99 -12.61 13.74
C GLY A 113 -22.63 -13.29 15.07
N THR A 114 -22.67 -14.63 15.07
CA THR A 114 -22.33 -15.42 16.26
C THR A 114 -20.86 -15.22 16.69
N SER A 115 -20.56 -15.43 17.98
CA SER A 115 -19.18 -15.39 18.47
C SER A 115 -18.26 -16.34 17.72
N VAL A 116 -18.77 -17.54 17.42
CA VAL A 116 -18.03 -18.58 16.69
C VAL A 116 -17.66 -18.12 15.26
N ALA A 117 -18.57 -17.44 14.56
CA ALA A 117 -18.28 -16.88 13.23
C ALA A 117 -17.24 -15.75 13.31
N LYS A 118 -17.34 -14.90 14.34
CA LYS A 118 -16.37 -13.81 14.58
C LYS A 118 -14.97 -14.34 14.89
N ASP A 119 -14.88 -15.35 15.74
CA ASP A 119 -13.61 -15.96 16.13
C ASP A 119 -12.94 -16.72 14.97
N ALA A 120 -13.75 -17.21 14.00
CA ALA A 120 -13.29 -17.91 12.82
C ALA A 120 -12.96 -16.96 11.64
N SER A 121 -13.24 -15.68 11.74
CA SER A 121 -13.04 -14.69 10.67
C SER A 121 -11.79 -13.83 10.90
N ASP A 122 -11.19 -13.36 9.80
CA ASP A 122 -10.08 -12.43 9.83
C ASP A 122 -10.53 -10.97 10.04
N ILE A 123 -11.76 -10.66 9.62
CA ILE A 123 -12.33 -9.31 9.67
C ILE A 123 -13.78 -9.38 10.16
N THR A 124 -14.13 -8.56 11.15
CA THR A 124 -15.51 -8.38 11.61
C THR A 124 -16.05 -7.01 11.20
N LEU A 125 -17.18 -6.99 10.50
CA LEU A 125 -17.87 -5.77 10.06
C LEU A 125 -18.84 -5.30 11.14
N LEU A 126 -18.39 -4.38 11.99
CA LEU A 126 -19.15 -3.93 13.15
C LEU A 126 -20.46 -3.23 12.82
N ASP A 127 -20.58 -2.65 11.65
CA ASP A 127 -21.78 -1.93 11.17
C ASP A 127 -22.70 -2.79 10.30
N ASP A 128 -22.42 -4.08 10.15
CA ASP A 128 -23.14 -5.02 9.27
C ASP A 128 -23.35 -4.50 7.84
N SER A 129 -22.43 -3.65 7.39
CA SER A 129 -22.55 -2.95 6.12
C SER A 129 -21.61 -3.51 5.05
N PHE A 130 -22.19 -3.93 3.94
CA PHE A 130 -21.43 -4.31 2.74
C PHE A 130 -20.58 -3.15 2.18
N ALA A 131 -20.91 -1.88 2.50
CA ALA A 131 -20.11 -0.72 2.11
C ALA A 131 -18.74 -0.73 2.77
N SER A 132 -18.66 -1.25 3.99
CA SER A 132 -17.43 -1.34 4.77
C SER A 132 -16.44 -2.32 4.17
N ILE A 133 -16.91 -3.37 3.46
CA ILE A 133 -16.04 -4.27 2.70
C ILE A 133 -15.29 -3.52 1.59
N ALA A 134 -16.02 -2.74 0.78
CA ALA A 134 -15.38 -1.96 -0.27
C ALA A 134 -14.36 -0.95 0.29
N THR A 135 -14.69 -0.36 1.45
CA THR A 135 -13.78 0.53 2.17
C THR A 135 -12.55 -0.22 2.69
N ALA A 136 -12.74 -1.40 3.29
CA ALA A 136 -11.64 -2.25 3.76
C ALA A 136 -10.71 -2.67 2.62
N VAL A 137 -11.28 -3.09 1.48
CA VAL A 137 -10.50 -3.41 0.27
C VAL A 137 -9.69 -2.20 -0.21
N MET A 138 -10.31 -1.01 -0.26
CA MET A 138 -9.61 0.23 -0.64
C MET A 138 -8.44 0.54 0.30
N TRP A 139 -8.65 0.43 1.60
CA TRP A 139 -7.60 0.63 2.61
C TRP A 139 -6.48 -0.41 2.48
N GLY A 140 -6.81 -1.69 2.37
CA GLY A 140 -5.82 -2.77 2.21
C GLY A 140 -4.96 -2.60 0.97
N ARG A 141 -5.57 -2.29 -0.17
CA ARG A 141 -4.84 -2.00 -1.43
C ARG A 141 -3.97 -0.75 -1.32
N SER A 142 -4.46 0.29 -0.65
CA SER A 142 -3.70 1.53 -0.44
C SER A 142 -2.53 1.31 0.51
N LEU A 143 -2.73 0.56 1.60
CA LEU A 143 -1.67 0.18 2.54
C LEU A 143 -0.58 -0.62 1.85
N TYR A 144 -0.95 -1.61 1.03
CA TYR A 144 0.01 -2.38 0.25
C TYR A 144 0.87 -1.48 -0.66
N ARG A 145 0.27 -0.50 -1.34
CA ARG A 145 1.01 0.48 -2.13
C ARG A 145 1.93 1.35 -1.29
N ASN A 146 1.51 1.72 -0.10
CA ASN A 146 2.36 2.50 0.80
C ASN A 146 3.57 1.67 1.26
N ILE A 147 3.39 0.36 1.50
CA ILE A 147 4.49 -0.58 1.76
C ILE A 147 5.44 -0.65 0.55
N GLN A 148 4.92 -0.78 -0.66
CA GLN A 148 5.76 -0.79 -1.86
C GLN A 148 6.57 0.50 -2.03
N ARG A 149 5.98 1.67 -1.75
CA ARG A 149 6.66 2.98 -1.77
C ARG A 149 7.77 3.05 -0.73
N PHE A 150 7.52 2.54 0.48
CA PHE A 150 8.53 2.45 1.53
C PHE A 150 9.69 1.54 1.11
N VAL A 151 9.40 0.33 0.64
CA VAL A 151 10.41 -0.62 0.16
C VAL A 151 11.24 -0.04 -0.99
N LEU A 152 10.59 0.62 -1.94
CA LEU A 152 11.28 1.30 -3.05
C LEU A 152 12.24 2.37 -2.53
N PHE A 153 11.79 3.20 -1.60
CA PHE A 153 12.61 4.23 -0.97
C PHE A 153 13.83 3.60 -0.27
N GLN A 154 13.60 2.65 0.63
CA GLN A 154 14.63 2.01 1.43
C GLN A 154 15.68 1.28 0.58
N LEU A 155 15.25 0.49 -0.40
CA LEU A 155 16.17 -0.25 -1.27
C LEU A 155 17.00 0.69 -2.15
N THR A 156 16.45 1.80 -2.62
CA THR A 156 17.20 2.79 -3.39
C THR A 156 18.37 3.35 -2.59
N ILE A 157 18.14 3.67 -1.32
CA ILE A 157 19.14 4.27 -0.44
C ILE A 157 20.19 3.23 -0.03
N ASN A 158 19.76 2.03 0.35
CA ASN A 158 20.66 0.95 0.72
C ASN A 158 21.58 0.57 -0.46
N PHE A 159 21.03 0.50 -1.67
CA PHE A 159 21.83 0.28 -2.88
C PHE A 159 22.89 1.36 -3.05
N ALA A 160 22.52 2.64 -2.93
CA ALA A 160 23.47 3.74 -3.06
C ALA A 160 24.53 3.72 -1.94
N ALA A 161 24.13 3.51 -0.69
CA ALA A 161 25.04 3.47 0.46
C ALA A 161 26.08 2.36 0.33
N ILE A 162 25.64 1.14 0.00
CA ILE A 162 26.53 -0.04 -0.15
C ILE A 162 27.55 0.23 -1.25
N ILE A 163 27.13 0.69 -2.42
CA ILE A 163 28.02 0.92 -3.54
C ILE A 163 29.01 2.04 -3.24
N VAL A 164 28.59 3.15 -2.62
CA VAL A 164 29.46 4.27 -2.26
C VAL A 164 30.52 3.85 -1.24
N VAL A 165 30.13 3.11 -0.20
CA VAL A 165 31.08 2.61 0.81
C VAL A 165 32.05 1.60 0.19
N PHE A 166 31.55 0.66 -0.61
CA PHE A 166 32.35 -0.39 -1.25
C PHE A 166 33.38 0.21 -2.23
N VAL A 167 32.92 1.04 -3.14
CA VAL A 167 33.78 1.70 -4.14
C VAL A 167 34.78 2.65 -3.46
N GLY A 168 34.30 3.47 -2.51
CA GLY A 168 35.16 4.36 -1.73
C GLY A 168 36.30 3.61 -1.03
N SER A 169 35.99 2.44 -0.45
CA SER A 169 36.99 1.60 0.23
C SER A 169 38.04 1.04 -0.74
N ILE A 170 37.62 0.56 -1.94
CA ILE A 170 38.56 0.05 -2.97
C ILE A 170 39.53 1.12 -3.44
N PHE A 171 39.05 2.33 -3.60
CA PHE A 171 39.88 3.45 -4.06
C PHE A 171 40.67 4.12 -2.94
N GLY A 172 40.71 3.55 -1.72
CA GLY A 172 41.51 4.02 -0.59
C GLY A 172 41.10 5.41 -0.10
N THR A 173 39.83 5.78 -0.26
CA THR A 173 39.28 6.95 0.43
C THR A 173 39.03 6.57 1.89
N GLU A 174 39.31 7.48 2.84
CA GLU A 174 38.80 7.31 4.21
C GLU A 174 37.30 7.11 4.16
N MET A 175 36.75 6.37 5.15
CA MET A 175 35.29 6.13 5.21
C MET A 175 34.52 7.45 5.06
N PRO A 176 33.76 7.63 3.96
CA PRO A 176 33.09 8.91 3.67
C PRO A 176 31.93 9.18 4.64
N LEU A 177 31.42 8.14 5.29
CA LEU A 177 30.38 8.21 6.31
C LEU A 177 30.83 7.46 7.57
N THR A 178 30.64 8.06 8.72
CA THR A 178 30.88 7.43 10.02
C THR A 178 29.74 6.48 10.40
N VAL A 179 30.00 5.55 11.33
CA VAL A 179 28.97 4.65 11.87
C VAL A 179 27.79 5.46 12.47
N VAL A 180 28.08 6.55 13.18
CA VAL A 180 27.04 7.39 13.80
C VAL A 180 26.18 8.09 12.73
N GLN A 181 26.78 8.54 11.65
CA GLN A 181 26.05 9.11 10.50
C GLN A 181 25.17 8.05 9.82
N ILE A 182 25.68 6.84 9.65
CA ILE A 182 24.89 5.71 9.10
C ILE A 182 23.71 5.36 10.02
N LEU A 183 23.90 5.35 11.34
CA LEU A 183 22.82 5.16 12.31
C LEU A 183 21.75 6.24 12.20
N TRP A 184 22.13 7.50 12.05
CA TRP A 184 21.19 8.60 11.80
C TRP A 184 20.38 8.38 10.52
N VAL A 185 21.06 8.01 9.45
CA VAL A 185 20.42 7.68 8.17
C VAL A 185 19.42 6.53 8.31
N ASN A 186 19.75 5.49 9.08
CA ASN A 186 18.85 4.39 9.36
C ASN A 186 17.61 4.83 10.16
N ILE A 187 17.77 5.74 11.15
CA ILE A 187 16.62 6.33 11.87
C ILE A 187 15.70 7.07 10.89
N ILE A 188 16.27 7.85 9.95
CA ILE A 188 15.47 8.51 8.91
C ILE A 188 14.72 7.48 8.07
N MET A 189 15.40 6.43 7.62
CA MET A 189 14.80 5.41 6.75
C MET A 189 13.76 4.56 7.46
N ASP A 190 14.13 3.97 8.58
CA ASP A 190 13.33 2.92 9.21
C ASP A 190 12.18 3.49 10.06
N THR A 191 12.36 4.69 10.63
CA THR A 191 11.35 5.30 11.49
C THR A 191 10.57 6.38 10.77
N PHE A 192 11.26 7.42 10.31
CA PHE A 192 10.58 8.60 9.76
C PHE A 192 9.96 8.34 8.39
N ALA A 193 10.68 7.66 7.49
CA ALA A 193 10.14 7.36 6.17
C ALA A 193 9.00 6.33 6.23
N ALA A 194 9.11 5.32 7.11
CA ALA A 194 8.03 4.37 7.35
C ALA A 194 6.76 5.08 7.85
N LEU A 195 6.90 5.96 8.86
CA LEU A 195 5.79 6.75 9.39
C LEU A 195 5.17 7.67 8.33
N ALA A 196 6.01 8.35 7.54
CA ALA A 196 5.55 9.22 6.47
C ALA A 196 4.76 8.46 5.40
N MET A 197 5.23 7.28 4.97
CA MET A 197 4.55 6.46 3.96
C MET A 197 3.30 5.78 4.51
N ALA A 198 3.32 5.29 5.76
CA ALA A 198 2.17 4.68 6.41
C ALA A 198 1.01 5.68 6.62
N SER A 199 1.32 6.96 6.84
CA SER A 199 0.32 8.01 7.06
C SER A 199 -0.37 8.52 5.79
N LEU A 200 0.00 8.02 4.61
CA LEU A 200 -0.64 8.44 3.36
C LEU A 200 -2.09 7.97 3.31
N PRO A 201 -3.03 8.85 2.94
CA PRO A 201 -4.45 8.51 2.89
C PRO A 201 -4.73 7.45 1.81
N PRO A 202 -5.84 6.69 1.95
CA PRO A 202 -6.25 5.72 0.95
C PRO A 202 -6.59 6.42 -0.36
N ASN A 203 -6.22 5.79 -1.48
CA ASN A 203 -6.46 6.33 -2.80
C ASN A 203 -7.62 5.58 -3.49
N PRO A 204 -8.76 6.23 -3.79
CA PRO A 204 -9.87 5.60 -4.50
C PRO A 204 -9.51 4.99 -5.86
N ALA A 205 -8.46 5.47 -6.52
CA ALA A 205 -8.01 4.96 -7.82
C ALA A 205 -7.59 3.48 -7.77
N VAL A 206 -7.18 2.97 -6.59
CA VAL A 206 -6.81 1.55 -6.42
C VAL A 206 -8.00 0.60 -6.64
N MET A 207 -9.23 1.12 -6.56
CA MET A 207 -10.45 0.34 -6.77
C MET A 207 -10.74 0.04 -8.25
N ASN A 208 -10.05 0.72 -9.16
CA ASN A 208 -10.16 0.49 -10.61
C ASN A 208 -9.13 -0.54 -11.12
N GLU A 209 -8.33 -1.11 -10.24
CA GLU A 209 -7.30 -2.08 -10.59
C GLU A 209 -7.82 -3.51 -10.41
N PRO A 210 -7.40 -4.44 -11.28
CA PRO A 210 -7.75 -5.86 -11.12
C PRO A 210 -7.14 -6.41 -9.81
N PRO A 211 -7.67 -7.52 -9.29
CA PRO A 211 -7.07 -8.27 -8.20
C PRO A 211 -5.64 -8.69 -8.56
N ARG A 212 -4.76 -8.68 -7.58
CA ARG A 212 -3.38 -9.10 -7.79
C ARG A 212 -3.27 -10.61 -7.82
N PRO A 213 -2.40 -11.18 -8.68
CA PRO A 213 -2.05 -12.60 -8.61
C PRO A 213 -1.43 -12.97 -7.25
N LYS A 214 -1.71 -14.18 -6.77
CA LYS A 214 -1.20 -14.66 -5.48
C LYS A 214 0.33 -14.69 -5.42
N ASP A 215 0.98 -15.00 -6.53
CA ASP A 215 2.43 -15.21 -6.65
C ASP A 215 3.19 -13.94 -7.08
N GLU A 216 2.53 -12.78 -7.08
CA GLU A 216 3.19 -11.53 -7.46
C GLU A 216 4.11 -11.03 -6.34
N PHE A 217 5.39 -10.83 -6.67
CA PHE A 217 6.38 -10.29 -5.73
C PHE A 217 6.05 -8.84 -5.33
N ILE A 218 6.44 -8.48 -4.09
CA ILE A 218 6.31 -7.11 -3.59
C ILE A 218 7.09 -6.14 -4.49
N ILE A 219 8.31 -6.56 -4.90
CA ILE A 219 9.17 -5.77 -5.77
C ILE A 219 8.80 -6.08 -7.22
N THR A 220 8.06 -5.17 -7.83
CA THR A 220 7.71 -5.28 -9.25
C THR A 220 8.89 -4.92 -10.15
N PRO A 221 8.93 -5.37 -11.42
CA PRO A 221 9.97 -4.96 -12.38
C PRO A 221 10.06 -3.44 -12.57
N ALA A 222 8.94 -2.73 -12.41
CA ALA A 222 8.91 -1.27 -12.45
C ALA A 222 9.60 -0.64 -11.23
N MET A 223 9.41 -1.22 -10.04
CA MET A 223 10.13 -0.82 -8.83
C MET A 223 11.63 -1.08 -8.98
N ALA A 224 12.03 -2.29 -9.38
CA ALA A 224 13.43 -2.63 -9.58
C ALA A 224 14.13 -1.66 -10.53
N ARG A 225 13.51 -1.36 -11.67
CA ARG A 225 14.05 -0.36 -12.62
C ARG A 225 14.21 1.02 -11.96
N THR A 226 13.26 1.45 -11.17
CA THR A 226 13.31 2.75 -10.48
C THR A 226 14.42 2.76 -9.43
N ILE A 227 14.54 1.69 -8.64
CA ILE A 227 15.59 1.51 -7.62
C ILE A 227 16.97 1.62 -8.26
N PHE A 228 17.23 0.84 -9.31
CA PHE A 228 18.52 0.86 -10.00
C PHE A 228 18.81 2.21 -10.67
N THR A 229 17.82 2.82 -11.32
CA THR A 229 18.02 4.11 -12.01
C THR A 229 18.32 5.23 -10.99
N CYS A 230 17.46 5.40 -9.98
CA CYS A 230 17.66 6.43 -8.96
C CYS A 230 18.91 6.17 -8.12
N GLY A 231 19.13 4.91 -7.72
CA GLY A 231 20.30 4.54 -6.94
C GLY A 231 21.60 4.77 -7.69
N THR A 232 21.67 4.46 -9.00
CA THR A 232 22.85 4.75 -9.84
C THR A 232 23.11 6.25 -9.96
N ILE A 233 22.07 7.07 -10.06
CA ILE A 233 22.21 8.52 -10.06
C ILE A 233 22.80 9.00 -8.72
N PHE A 234 22.32 8.48 -7.59
CA PHE A 234 22.84 8.82 -6.26
C PHE A 234 24.32 8.41 -6.13
N VAL A 235 24.65 7.19 -6.53
CA VAL A 235 26.02 6.70 -6.56
C VAL A 235 26.90 7.60 -7.42
N GLY A 236 26.44 7.96 -8.61
CA GLY A 236 27.17 8.84 -9.52
C GLY A 236 27.47 10.23 -8.92
N VAL A 237 26.48 10.85 -8.28
CA VAL A 237 26.65 12.15 -7.59
C VAL A 237 27.64 12.00 -6.44
N LEU A 238 27.47 11.03 -5.56
CA LEU A 238 28.28 10.87 -4.35
C LEU A 238 29.72 10.47 -4.68
N LEU A 239 29.92 9.50 -5.55
CA LEU A 239 31.26 9.11 -6.00
C LEU A 239 31.92 10.22 -6.82
N GLY A 240 31.15 10.93 -7.66
CA GLY A 240 31.64 12.09 -8.40
C GLY A 240 32.21 13.17 -7.48
N MET A 241 31.52 13.47 -6.38
CA MET A 241 32.01 14.40 -5.35
C MET A 241 33.33 13.91 -4.72
N LEU A 242 33.38 12.64 -4.29
CA LEU A 242 34.57 12.07 -3.66
C LEU A 242 35.77 12.08 -4.61
N PHE A 243 35.59 11.66 -5.86
CA PHE A 243 36.67 11.64 -6.84
C PHE A 243 37.11 13.04 -7.26
N TYR A 244 36.19 14.00 -7.37
CA TYR A 244 36.51 15.37 -7.64
C TYR A 244 37.39 15.96 -6.55
N TRP A 245 37.05 15.83 -5.27
CA TRP A 245 37.86 16.32 -4.17
C TRP A 245 39.21 15.62 -4.08
N ARG A 246 39.23 14.30 -4.29
CA ARG A 246 40.48 13.56 -4.33
C ARG A 246 41.43 14.04 -5.42
N ALA A 247 40.91 14.39 -6.58
CA ALA A 247 41.72 14.87 -7.70
C ALA A 247 42.21 16.31 -7.49
N THR A 248 41.43 17.15 -6.79
CA THR A 248 41.74 18.58 -6.62
C THR A 248 42.47 18.90 -5.32
N THR A 249 42.11 18.23 -4.22
CA THR A 249 42.66 18.54 -2.88
C THR A 249 43.41 17.38 -2.23
N GLY A 250 43.41 16.21 -2.85
CA GLY A 250 43.98 14.97 -2.29
C GLY A 250 42.95 14.24 -1.41
N ALA A 251 43.09 14.31 -0.08
CA ALA A 251 42.11 13.78 0.84
C ALA A 251 40.99 14.80 1.12
N PRO A 252 39.69 14.39 1.18
CA PRO A 252 38.61 15.30 1.57
C PRO A 252 38.82 15.82 3.00
N ASN A 253 38.65 17.11 3.19
CA ASN A 253 38.69 17.73 4.52
C ASN A 253 37.36 17.54 5.28
N LEU A 254 37.33 17.91 6.58
CA LEU A 254 36.16 17.72 7.43
C LEU A 254 34.92 18.46 6.91
N GLU A 255 35.11 19.66 6.36
CA GLU A 255 34.01 20.43 5.76
C GLU A 255 33.42 19.74 4.54
N GLN A 256 34.26 19.24 3.63
CA GLN A 256 33.85 18.48 2.46
C GLN A 256 33.11 17.21 2.84
N LEU A 257 33.54 16.46 3.88
CA LEU A 257 32.87 15.32 4.41
C LEU A 257 31.50 15.68 5.04
N THR A 258 31.40 16.86 5.66
CA THR A 258 30.12 17.39 6.19
C THR A 258 29.13 17.71 5.06
N VAL A 259 29.61 18.35 3.99
CA VAL A 259 28.80 18.57 2.77
C VAL A 259 28.38 17.27 2.15
N PHE A 260 29.29 16.30 2.05
CA PHE A 260 28.98 14.96 1.53
C PHE A 260 27.86 14.27 2.32
N PHE A 261 27.96 14.25 3.64
CA PHE A 261 26.94 13.70 4.52
C PHE A 261 25.59 14.42 4.34
N SER A 262 25.62 15.75 4.26
CA SER A 262 24.41 16.56 4.07
C SER A 262 23.77 16.29 2.69
N VAL A 263 24.56 16.20 1.63
CA VAL A 263 24.09 15.81 0.29
C VAL A 263 23.44 14.43 0.33
N PHE A 264 24.08 13.45 0.98
CA PHE A 264 23.55 12.12 1.11
C PHE A 264 22.18 12.10 1.78
N VAL A 265 22.00 12.85 2.88
CA VAL A 265 20.70 12.94 3.59
C VAL A 265 19.65 13.68 2.75
N PHE A 266 20.01 14.80 2.10
CA PHE A 266 19.07 15.57 1.30
C PHE A 266 18.68 14.85 -0.02
N LEU A 267 19.55 14.02 -0.60
CA LEU A 267 19.16 13.12 -1.69
C LEU A 267 18.04 12.18 -1.26
N GLN A 268 18.12 11.63 -0.03
CA GLN A 268 17.07 10.78 0.54
C GLN A 268 15.80 11.57 0.82
N PHE A 269 15.93 12.76 1.41
CA PHE A 269 14.82 13.66 1.66
C PHE A 269 13.98 13.91 0.39
N TRP A 270 14.65 14.27 -0.71
CA TRP A 270 13.96 14.48 -1.98
C TRP A 270 13.47 13.19 -2.62
N ASN A 271 14.15 12.07 -2.38
CA ASN A 271 13.70 10.75 -2.85
C ASN A 271 12.40 10.29 -2.19
N MET A 272 12.07 10.77 -0.99
CA MET A 272 10.75 10.52 -0.37
C MET A 272 9.61 11.05 -1.25
N PHE A 273 9.78 12.19 -1.92
CA PHE A 273 8.81 12.70 -2.89
C PHE A 273 8.70 11.78 -4.11
N ASN A 274 9.83 11.26 -4.60
CA ASN A 274 9.84 10.31 -5.71
C ASN A 274 9.14 9.01 -5.34
N ALA A 275 9.38 8.49 -4.15
CA ALA A 275 8.70 7.30 -3.65
C ALA A 275 7.21 7.52 -3.44
N LYS A 276 6.79 8.65 -2.86
CA LYS A 276 5.38 9.05 -2.75
C LYS A 276 4.70 9.11 -4.12
N GLY A 277 5.40 9.65 -5.12
CA GLY A 277 4.92 9.78 -6.49
C GLY A 277 4.96 8.49 -7.31
N PHE A 278 5.51 7.40 -6.76
CA PHE A 278 5.53 6.12 -7.45
C PHE A 278 4.10 5.61 -7.63
N GLU A 279 3.76 5.35 -8.90
CA GLU A 279 2.41 4.91 -9.30
C GLU A 279 1.26 5.88 -8.96
N ALA A 280 1.54 7.13 -8.65
CA ALA A 280 0.53 8.15 -8.44
C ALA A 280 -0.08 8.64 -9.76
N CYS A 281 -1.39 8.92 -9.76
CA CYS A 281 -2.11 9.44 -10.93
C CYS A 281 -1.81 10.93 -11.19
N HIS A 282 -1.45 11.69 -10.16
CA HIS A 282 -1.19 13.11 -10.22
C HIS A 282 0.27 13.45 -9.88
N SER A 283 0.68 14.69 -10.15
CA SER A 283 1.97 15.19 -9.65
C SER A 283 2.00 15.14 -8.12
N VAL A 284 3.17 14.84 -7.58
CA VAL A 284 3.37 14.80 -6.11
C VAL A 284 3.02 16.13 -5.45
N LEU A 285 3.21 17.23 -6.18
CA LEU A 285 2.91 18.59 -5.71
C LEU A 285 1.40 18.87 -5.63
N HIS A 286 0.58 18.20 -6.45
CA HIS A 286 -0.87 18.37 -6.42
C HIS A 286 -1.51 17.75 -5.16
N ASP A 287 -0.91 16.69 -4.62
CA ASP A 287 -1.45 15.88 -3.52
C ASP A 287 -0.92 16.30 -2.14
N LEU A 288 -0.46 17.55 -2.02
CA LEU A 288 0.17 18.06 -0.80
C LEU A 288 -0.84 18.30 0.35
N ARG A 289 -2.08 18.68 0.02
CA ARG A 289 -3.08 19.13 1.02
C ARG A 289 -3.59 18.04 1.97
N GLY A 290 -3.51 16.76 1.57
CA GLY A 290 -3.99 15.61 2.37
C GLY A 290 -2.93 14.94 3.27
N SER A 291 -1.67 15.36 3.22
CA SER A 291 -0.56 14.60 3.83
C SER A 291 0.19 15.41 4.90
N ARG A 292 -0.52 15.94 5.91
CA ARG A 292 0.08 16.77 6.97
C ARG A 292 1.21 16.04 7.72
N THR A 293 1.01 14.78 8.07
CA THR A 293 2.02 13.95 8.75
C THR A 293 3.26 13.75 7.91
N PHE A 294 3.11 13.55 6.60
CA PHE A 294 4.25 13.45 5.67
C PHE A 294 5.14 14.70 5.72
N PHE A 295 4.54 15.91 5.70
CA PHE A 295 5.30 17.16 5.78
C PHE A 295 5.91 17.39 7.15
N LEU A 296 5.21 17.05 8.23
CA LEU A 296 5.75 17.12 9.57
C LEU A 296 7.02 16.26 9.70
N VAL A 297 6.96 15.04 9.17
CA VAL A 297 8.11 14.14 9.16
C VAL A 297 9.28 14.71 8.34
N LEU A 298 9.00 15.24 7.15
CA LEU A 298 10.03 15.91 6.34
C LEU A 298 10.67 17.09 7.08
N LEU A 299 9.87 17.90 7.76
CA LEU A 299 10.37 19.00 8.56
C LEU A 299 11.27 18.50 9.71
N LEU A 300 10.85 17.43 10.40
CA LEU A 300 11.67 16.84 11.46
C LEU A 300 13.01 16.32 10.94
N ILE A 301 13.05 15.69 9.78
CA ILE A 301 14.27 15.21 9.13
C ILE A 301 15.18 16.42 8.80
N ALA A 302 14.63 17.45 8.17
CA ALA A 302 15.40 18.64 7.78
C ALA A 302 15.97 19.37 9.01
N VAL A 303 15.15 19.61 10.02
CA VAL A 303 15.58 20.25 11.28
C VAL A 303 16.62 19.38 12.00
N GLY A 304 16.37 18.07 12.10
CA GLY A 304 17.30 17.13 12.71
C GLY A 304 18.67 17.13 12.01
N GLN A 305 18.67 17.15 10.67
CA GLN A 305 19.92 17.23 9.89
C GLN A 305 20.68 18.53 10.15
N VAL A 306 19.99 19.66 10.16
CA VAL A 306 20.63 20.96 10.47
C VAL A 306 21.20 20.94 11.88
N LEU A 307 20.45 20.47 12.89
CA LEU A 307 20.93 20.40 14.27
C LEU A 307 22.15 19.49 14.40
N ILE A 308 22.19 18.36 13.73
CA ILE A 308 23.34 17.44 13.76
C ILE A 308 24.56 18.06 13.10
N VAL A 309 24.41 18.77 12.00
CA VAL A 309 25.53 19.41 11.31
C VAL A 309 26.09 20.59 12.13
N GLU A 310 25.21 21.43 12.69
CA GLU A 310 25.63 22.64 13.42
C GLU A 310 26.16 22.33 14.83
N PHE A 311 25.59 21.34 15.52
CA PHE A 311 25.88 21.04 16.92
C PHE A 311 26.51 19.68 17.18
N GLY A 312 26.52 18.78 16.19
CA GLY A 312 27.01 17.41 16.36
C GLY A 312 28.51 17.23 16.54
N GLY A 313 29.30 18.19 15.99
CA GLY A 313 30.73 18.29 16.20
C GLY A 313 31.50 16.97 16.08
N PRO A 314 32.36 16.64 17.06
CA PRO A 314 33.16 15.39 17.01
C PRO A 314 32.35 14.11 16.98
N VAL A 315 31.15 14.08 17.59
CA VAL A 315 30.31 12.87 17.66
C VAL A 315 29.84 12.45 16.28
N PHE A 316 29.38 13.40 15.47
CA PHE A 316 28.95 13.15 14.10
C PHE A 316 30.05 13.42 13.06
N ARG A 317 31.25 13.80 13.50
CA ARG A 317 32.35 14.22 12.60
C ARG A 317 31.87 15.30 11.61
N THR A 318 31.21 16.34 12.13
CA THR A 318 30.66 17.45 11.36
C THR A 318 31.26 18.79 11.79
N THR A 319 31.20 19.77 10.90
CA THR A 319 31.51 21.16 11.14
C THR A 319 30.32 22.01 10.66
N PRO A 320 30.04 23.17 11.33
CA PRO A 320 28.97 24.04 10.88
C PRO A 320 29.16 24.49 9.43
N LEU A 321 28.06 24.49 8.67
CA LEU A 321 28.05 24.89 7.27
C LEU A 321 27.56 26.34 7.13
N THR A 322 28.11 27.06 6.16
CA THR A 322 27.64 28.40 5.79
C THR A 322 26.24 28.33 5.12
N TRP A 323 25.51 29.43 5.19
CA TRP A 323 24.20 29.54 4.52
C TRP A 323 24.27 29.30 3.01
N VAL A 324 25.40 29.67 2.38
CA VAL A 324 25.61 29.41 0.95
C VAL A 324 25.71 27.91 0.69
N GLN A 325 26.46 27.17 1.48
CA GLN A 325 26.60 25.72 1.37
C GLN A 325 25.27 24.99 1.59
N TRP A 326 24.47 25.43 2.56
CA TRP A 326 23.12 24.89 2.76
C TRP A 326 22.23 25.11 1.52
N LEU A 327 22.27 26.33 0.94
CA LEU A 327 21.51 26.60 -0.28
C LEU A 327 21.98 25.75 -1.47
N GLU A 328 23.28 25.54 -1.61
CA GLU A 328 23.86 24.67 -2.63
C GLU A 328 23.42 23.22 -2.44
N VAL A 329 23.56 22.66 -1.23
CA VAL A 329 23.14 21.30 -0.89
C VAL A 329 21.66 21.09 -1.18
N ILE A 330 20.79 21.96 -0.67
CA ILE A 330 19.33 21.86 -0.87
C ILE A 330 18.99 22.07 -2.35
N GLY A 331 19.58 23.08 -3.00
CA GLY A 331 19.31 23.39 -4.40
C GLY A 331 19.69 22.27 -5.35
N TYR A 332 20.93 21.79 -5.31
CA TYR A 332 21.39 20.72 -6.21
C TYR A 332 20.68 19.39 -5.95
N THR A 333 20.46 19.02 -4.70
CA THR A 333 19.75 17.76 -4.39
C THR A 333 18.27 17.79 -4.76
N SER A 334 17.63 18.98 -4.74
CA SER A 334 16.22 19.14 -5.12
C SER A 334 15.95 18.81 -6.59
N LEU A 335 16.95 18.92 -7.45
CA LEU A 335 16.84 18.56 -8.87
C LEU A 335 16.38 17.12 -9.06
N ILE A 336 16.69 16.21 -8.14
CA ILE A 336 16.26 14.82 -8.20
C ILE A 336 14.72 14.69 -8.07
N ALA A 337 14.09 15.47 -7.21
CA ALA A 337 12.63 15.47 -7.09
C ALA A 337 11.98 16.08 -8.33
N ILE A 338 12.53 17.16 -8.85
CA ILE A 338 12.05 17.84 -10.07
C ILE A 338 12.16 16.92 -11.28
N LEU A 339 13.35 16.34 -11.51
CA LEU A 339 13.59 15.39 -12.61
C LEU A 339 12.67 14.18 -12.50
N GLY A 340 12.51 13.64 -11.28
CA GLY A 340 11.59 12.52 -11.03
C GLY A 340 10.15 12.85 -11.41
N ASP A 341 9.65 14.04 -11.08
CA ASP A 341 8.28 14.46 -11.40
C ASP A 341 8.11 14.74 -12.89
N VAL A 342 9.10 15.34 -13.54
CA VAL A 342 9.13 15.56 -14.99
C VAL A 342 9.09 14.22 -15.75
N VAL A 343 9.95 13.26 -15.39
CA VAL A 343 9.98 11.92 -16.01
C VAL A 343 8.64 11.20 -15.82
N ARG A 344 8.05 11.26 -14.62
CA ARG A 344 6.72 10.68 -14.37
C ARG A 344 5.64 11.37 -15.21
N SER A 345 5.68 12.68 -15.33
CA SER A 345 4.71 13.46 -16.10
C SER A 345 4.79 13.13 -17.62
N ILE A 346 5.98 13.02 -18.15
CA ILE A 346 6.20 12.58 -19.53
C ILE A 346 5.68 11.15 -19.73
N ARG A 347 6.02 10.23 -18.82
CA ARG A 347 5.59 8.83 -18.91
C ARG A 347 4.07 8.67 -18.87
N ARG A 348 3.37 9.48 -18.06
CA ARG A 348 1.90 9.50 -17.98
C ARG A 348 1.26 9.96 -19.29
N ARG A 349 1.87 10.92 -19.99
CA ARG A 349 1.38 11.38 -21.30
C ARG A 349 1.55 10.32 -22.38
N ILE A 350 2.66 9.57 -22.36
CA ILE A 350 2.97 8.54 -23.36
C ILE A 350 2.18 7.24 -23.10
N ARG A 351 2.01 6.85 -21.85
CA ARG A 351 1.32 5.62 -21.42
C ARG A 351 0.34 5.93 -20.30
N PRO A 352 -0.86 6.42 -20.62
CA PRO A 352 -1.89 6.64 -19.61
C PRO A 352 -2.27 5.32 -18.94
N ARG A 353 -2.35 5.32 -17.63
CA ARG A 353 -2.74 4.13 -16.85
C ARG A 353 -4.26 3.97 -16.86
N PRO A 354 -4.77 2.74 -16.97
CA PRO A 354 -6.18 2.47 -16.73
C PRO A 354 -6.48 2.84 -15.25
N GLY A 355 -7.48 3.67 -15.02
CA GLY A 355 -7.87 4.15 -13.68
C GLY A 355 -7.38 5.55 -13.28
N CYS A 356 -6.53 6.20 -14.07
CA CYS A 356 -6.08 7.58 -13.86
C CYS A 356 -6.83 8.62 -14.74
N ARG A 357 -8.00 8.25 -15.27
CA ARG A 357 -8.90 9.16 -16.01
C ARG A 357 -10.01 9.66 -15.11
#